data_cf9434e6ee98ba9e3f92916d43d76c63
#
_entry.id   cf9434e6ee98ba9e3f92916d43d76c63
#
_cell.length_a   1.000
_cell.length_b   1.000
_cell.length_c   1.000
_cell.angle_alpha   90.00
_cell.angle_beta   90.00
_cell.angle_gamma   90.00
#
_symmetry.space_group_name_H-M   'P 1'
#
loop_
_entity.id
_entity.type
_entity.pdbx_description
1 polymer ?
#
loop_
_entity_poly.entity_id
_entity_poly.type
_entity_poly.pdbx_seq_one_letter_code
_entity_poly.pdbx_strand_id
1 'polypeptide(L)'
;NSQLMGLYASNGMLCTQCEAQGFRRITYFPDRPDVLSTYRVRMEGPKEAFPILLSNGNCTAQGESKDGNHWAEWHDPWPKPSYLFALVAGDLVPTRDSFTTRSGRKVDLAIWVRAGDETRTGHAMRSLIASMKWDEDVYGREYDLDLFNIVAVSDFNAGAMENKGLNVFNTRY
;
A
#
# COMPACT_ATOMS: atom_id res chain seq x y z
N ASN A 1 -13.51 8.86 9.23
CA ASN A 1 -14.95 8.60 9.30
C ASN A 1 -15.21 7.25 9.97
N SER A 2 -16.33 7.13 10.67
CA SER A 2 -16.68 5.92 11.45
C SER A 2 -17.06 4.71 10.58
N GLN A 3 -17.27 4.89 9.30
CA GLN A 3 -17.60 3.80 8.37
C GLN A 3 -16.35 3.08 7.86
N LEU A 4 -15.15 3.56 8.12
CA LEU A 4 -13.87 3.03 7.66
C LEU A 4 -13.87 2.75 6.15
N MET A 5 -14.37 3.72 5.36
CA MET A 5 -14.50 3.60 3.92
C MET A 5 -14.11 4.93 3.24
N GLY A 6 -13.49 4.86 2.07
CA GLY A 6 -12.80 6.00 1.47
C GLY A 6 -11.54 6.33 2.27
N LEU A 7 -11.22 7.59 2.43
CA LEU A 7 -10.11 8.05 3.27
C LEU A 7 -10.59 8.26 4.72
N TYR A 8 -9.87 7.68 5.68
CA TYR A 8 -10.20 7.79 7.10
C TYR A 8 -8.95 7.78 7.99
N ALA A 9 -9.12 8.21 9.23
CA ALA A 9 -8.07 8.17 10.24
C ALA A 9 -8.22 6.91 11.12
N SER A 10 -7.09 6.26 11.40
CA SER A 10 -6.95 5.11 12.31
C SER A 10 -5.75 5.32 13.21
N ASN A 11 -6.01 5.65 14.49
CA ASN A 11 -4.95 5.77 15.49
C ASN A 11 -3.72 6.61 15.05
N GLY A 12 -3.94 7.82 14.56
CA GLY A 12 -2.87 8.73 14.11
C GLY A 12 -2.38 8.51 12.68
N MET A 13 -2.83 7.45 12.00
CA MET A 13 -2.59 7.22 10.58
C MET A 13 -3.77 7.70 9.75
N LEU A 14 -3.52 8.01 8.48
CA LEU A 14 -4.52 8.11 7.43
C LEU A 14 -4.40 6.90 6.50
N CYS A 15 -5.51 6.27 6.18
CA CYS A 15 -5.54 5.15 5.25
C CYS A 15 -6.84 5.13 4.44
N THR A 16 -6.85 4.33 3.39
CA THR A 16 -8.02 4.19 2.51
C THR A 16 -8.56 2.78 2.53
N GLN A 17 -9.90 2.66 2.36
CA GLN A 17 -10.59 1.44 1.95
C GLN A 17 -11.54 1.78 0.81
N CYS A 18 -11.28 1.27 -0.38
CA CYS A 18 -12.00 1.65 -1.59
C CYS A 18 -12.94 0.55 -2.13
N GLU A 19 -12.77 -0.70 -1.78
CA GLU A 19 -13.70 -1.75 -2.17
C GLU A 19 -14.99 -1.69 -1.33
N ALA A 20 -16.17 -1.75 -1.97
CA ALA A 20 -16.39 -1.82 -3.41
C ALA A 20 -16.51 -0.43 -4.06
N GLN A 21 -17.04 0.58 -3.36
CA GLN A 21 -17.40 1.90 -3.88
C GLN A 21 -16.89 3.04 -2.98
N GLY A 22 -15.74 2.85 -2.35
CA GLY A 22 -15.14 3.83 -1.44
C GLY A 22 -14.37 4.93 -2.16
N PHE A 23 -13.87 4.70 -3.35
CA PHE A 23 -13.06 5.68 -4.08
C PHE A 23 -13.86 6.94 -4.41
N ARG A 24 -15.15 6.83 -4.74
CA ARG A 24 -16.05 7.96 -4.95
C ARG A 24 -16.24 8.87 -3.73
N ARG A 25 -15.88 8.39 -2.55
CA ARG A 25 -15.90 9.18 -1.29
C ARG A 25 -14.65 10.04 -1.13
N ILE A 26 -13.61 9.78 -1.93
CA ILE A 26 -12.35 10.52 -1.93
C ILE A 26 -12.39 11.61 -2.99
N THR A 27 -12.83 11.27 -4.20
CA THR A 27 -12.83 12.19 -5.33
C THR A 27 -13.94 11.84 -6.32
N TYR A 28 -14.25 12.80 -7.22
CA TYR A 28 -15.22 12.62 -8.29
C TYR A 28 -14.58 11.79 -9.41
N PHE A 29 -15.03 10.55 -9.56
CA PHE A 29 -14.46 9.59 -10.50
C PHE A 29 -15.53 8.59 -10.94
N PRO A 30 -15.48 8.03 -12.17
CA PRO A 30 -16.32 6.91 -12.59
C PRO A 30 -15.90 5.62 -11.87
N ASP A 31 -16.32 5.51 -10.61
CA ASP A 31 -15.94 4.49 -9.64
C ASP A 31 -16.70 3.19 -9.91
N ARG A 32 -16.26 2.47 -10.95
CA ARG A 32 -16.83 1.21 -11.43
C ARG A 32 -15.69 0.22 -11.70
N PRO A 33 -15.90 -1.09 -11.48
CA PRO A 33 -14.84 -2.10 -11.67
C PRO A 33 -14.45 -2.33 -13.14
N ASP A 34 -15.30 -1.93 -14.09
CA ASP A 34 -15.03 -1.99 -15.54
C ASP A 34 -14.29 -0.77 -16.09
N VAL A 35 -14.08 0.27 -15.27
CA VAL A 35 -13.31 1.45 -15.64
C VAL A 35 -11.89 1.31 -15.10
N LEU A 36 -10.95 1.05 -16.00
CA LEU A 36 -9.55 0.86 -15.68
C LEU A 36 -8.75 2.13 -15.96
N SER A 37 -7.88 2.51 -15.03
CA SER A 37 -6.99 3.67 -15.16
C SER A 37 -5.63 3.41 -14.58
N THR A 38 -4.62 4.11 -15.07
CA THR A 38 -3.31 4.25 -14.40
C THR A 38 -3.39 5.36 -13.36
N TYR A 39 -2.54 5.29 -12.34
CA TYR A 39 -2.59 6.24 -11.22
C TYR A 39 -1.23 6.89 -11.00
N ARG A 40 -1.24 8.21 -10.91
CA ARG A 40 -0.14 9.01 -10.37
C ARG A 40 -0.65 9.73 -9.14
N VAL A 41 0.05 9.58 -8.03
CA VAL A 41 -0.37 10.12 -6.74
C VAL A 41 0.78 10.93 -6.15
N ARG A 42 0.54 12.19 -5.85
CA ARG A 42 1.42 12.99 -5.02
C ARG A 42 0.75 13.19 -3.66
N MET A 43 1.46 12.80 -2.63
CA MET A 43 1.07 13.01 -1.24
C MET A 43 2.01 14.05 -0.64
N GLU A 44 1.47 14.95 0.17
CA GLU A 44 2.24 15.96 0.88
C GLU A 44 1.61 16.21 2.26
N GLY A 45 2.43 16.32 3.28
CA GLY A 45 1.98 16.57 4.63
C GLY A 45 3.11 16.80 5.63
N PRO A 46 2.75 17.16 6.87
CA PRO A 46 3.72 17.37 7.95
C PRO A 46 4.54 16.10 8.20
N LYS A 47 5.88 16.20 8.06
CA LYS A 47 6.79 15.05 8.23
C LYS A 47 6.76 14.50 9.65
N GLU A 48 6.54 15.34 10.64
CA GLU A 48 6.44 14.93 12.04
C GLU A 48 5.21 14.06 12.29
N ALA A 49 4.05 14.40 11.71
CA ALA A 49 2.81 13.66 11.90
C ALA A 49 2.70 12.43 10.98
N PHE A 50 3.25 12.51 9.78
CA PHE A 50 3.16 11.47 8.75
C PHE A 50 4.53 11.21 8.11
N PRO A 51 5.51 10.64 8.85
CA PRO A 51 6.85 10.41 8.30
C PRO A 51 6.88 9.44 7.12
N ILE A 52 5.86 8.61 6.96
CA ILE A 52 5.72 7.63 5.89
C ILE A 52 4.49 7.98 5.03
N LEU A 53 4.70 8.03 3.71
CA LEU A 53 3.68 8.30 2.69
C LEU A 53 3.74 7.19 1.63
N LEU A 54 2.73 6.30 1.60
CA LEU A 54 2.67 5.14 0.71
C LEU A 54 1.44 5.22 -0.21
N SER A 55 1.60 4.78 -1.45
CA SER A 55 0.51 4.57 -2.41
C SER A 55 0.80 3.39 -3.33
N ASN A 56 -0.09 3.13 -4.29
CA ASN A 56 0.08 2.08 -5.29
C ASN A 56 1.25 2.39 -6.24
N GLY A 57 1.88 1.33 -6.74
CA GLY A 57 2.93 1.44 -7.75
C GLY A 57 4.32 1.63 -7.18
N ASN A 58 5.21 2.24 -7.96
CA ASN A 58 6.58 2.56 -7.56
C ASN A 58 6.66 4.01 -7.06
N CYS A 59 7.46 4.25 -6.02
CA CYS A 59 7.81 5.61 -5.61
C CYS A 59 8.78 6.20 -6.64
N THR A 60 8.33 7.22 -7.37
CA THR A 60 9.11 7.82 -8.46
C THR A 60 9.92 9.03 -8.01
N ALA A 61 9.48 9.71 -6.96
CA ALA A 61 10.18 10.85 -6.38
C ALA A 61 9.70 11.09 -4.95
N GLN A 62 10.55 11.70 -4.15
CA GLN A 62 10.22 12.17 -2.81
C GLN A 62 11.12 13.35 -2.43
N GLY A 63 10.71 14.16 -1.50
CA GLY A 63 11.48 15.31 -1.07
C GLY A 63 10.85 16.04 0.10
N GLU A 64 11.53 17.09 0.53
CA GLU A 64 11.05 17.99 1.55
C GLU A 64 10.45 19.25 0.91
N SER A 65 9.38 19.73 1.49
CA SER A 65 8.76 21.01 1.17
C SER A 65 9.14 22.06 2.22
N LYS A 66 8.63 23.28 2.03
CA LYS A 66 8.76 24.32 3.06
C LYS A 66 7.90 23.98 4.28
N ASP A 67 8.20 24.61 5.40
CA ASP A 67 7.39 24.57 6.62
C ASP A 67 7.25 23.19 7.29
N GLY A 68 8.29 22.33 7.18
CA GLY A 68 8.31 21.03 7.82
C GLY A 68 7.46 19.95 7.13
N ASN A 69 6.95 20.26 5.95
CA ASN A 69 6.27 19.25 5.12
C ASN A 69 7.28 18.45 4.30
N HIS A 70 6.86 17.26 3.91
CA HIS A 70 7.52 16.44 2.91
C HIS A 70 6.50 15.84 1.95
N TRP A 71 6.98 15.29 0.84
CA TRP A 71 6.11 14.72 -0.19
C TRP A 71 6.71 13.46 -0.79
N ALA A 72 5.82 12.63 -1.35
CA ALA A 72 6.17 11.47 -2.15
C ALA A 72 5.27 11.39 -3.39
N GLU A 73 5.84 11.01 -4.51
CA GLU A 73 5.16 10.74 -5.76
C GLU A 73 5.21 9.26 -6.09
N TRP A 74 4.05 8.70 -6.41
CA TRP A 74 3.85 7.30 -6.71
C TRP A 74 3.27 7.15 -8.10
N HIS A 75 3.69 6.15 -8.84
CA HIS A 75 3.16 5.82 -10.15
C HIS A 75 2.90 4.33 -10.27
N ASP A 76 1.62 3.99 -10.45
CA ASP A 76 1.20 2.66 -10.90
C ASP A 76 0.89 2.73 -12.39
N PRO A 77 1.75 2.16 -13.26
CA PRO A 77 1.57 2.23 -14.70
C PRO A 77 0.54 1.21 -15.22
N TRP A 78 0.08 0.30 -14.36
CA TRP A 78 -0.83 -0.76 -14.75
C TRP A 78 -2.28 -0.31 -14.58
N PRO A 79 -3.10 -0.39 -15.65
CA PRO A 79 -4.51 -0.08 -15.54
C PRO A 79 -5.21 -0.98 -14.51
N LYS A 80 -5.85 -0.36 -13.53
CA LYS A 80 -6.62 -1.05 -12.50
C LYS A 80 -7.93 -0.34 -12.21
N PRO A 81 -8.95 -1.04 -11.69
CA PRO A 81 -10.17 -0.41 -11.20
C PRO A 81 -9.88 0.41 -9.94
N SER A 82 -10.70 1.41 -9.70
CA SER A 82 -10.56 2.34 -8.56
C SER A 82 -10.66 1.68 -7.19
N TYR A 83 -11.32 0.53 -7.07
CA TYR A 83 -11.43 -0.15 -5.77
C TYR A 83 -10.09 -0.72 -5.26
N LEU A 84 -9.08 -0.87 -6.14
CA LEU A 84 -7.72 -1.29 -5.79
C LEU A 84 -6.79 -0.10 -5.45
N PHE A 85 -7.30 1.12 -5.49
CA PHE A 85 -6.55 2.30 -5.07
C PHE A 85 -6.33 2.29 -3.56
N ALA A 86 -5.10 2.64 -3.16
CA ALA A 86 -4.76 2.82 -1.76
C ALA A 86 -3.76 3.96 -1.54
N LEU A 87 -3.89 4.61 -0.40
CA LEU A 87 -2.84 5.42 0.20
C LEU A 87 -2.81 5.21 1.70
N VAL A 88 -1.61 5.34 2.27
CA VAL A 88 -1.38 5.30 3.72
C VAL A 88 -0.39 6.41 4.07
N ALA A 89 -0.69 7.16 5.12
CA ALA A 89 0.22 8.13 5.73
C ALA A 89 0.24 7.92 7.24
N GLY A 90 1.43 7.82 7.85
CA GLY A 90 1.51 7.59 9.29
C GLY A 90 2.93 7.42 9.81
N ASP A 91 3.02 7.26 11.12
CA ASP A 91 4.27 6.90 11.80
C ASP A 91 4.35 5.36 11.86
N LEU A 92 5.12 4.81 10.92
CA LEU A 92 5.27 3.38 10.71
C LEU A 92 6.74 3.01 10.57
N VAL A 93 7.06 1.79 10.97
CA VAL A 93 8.39 1.19 10.81
C VAL A 93 8.31 -0.05 9.92
N PRO A 94 9.28 -0.26 9.00
CA PRO A 94 9.25 -1.38 8.09
C PRO A 94 10.10 -2.55 8.57
N THR A 95 9.59 -3.76 8.41
CA THR A 95 10.44 -4.95 8.22
C THR A 95 10.67 -5.12 6.73
N ARG A 96 11.92 -5.26 6.32
CA ARG A 96 12.31 -5.28 4.90
C ARG A 96 12.93 -6.62 4.52
N ASP A 97 12.68 -7.03 3.27
CA ASP A 97 13.30 -8.16 2.60
C ASP A 97 13.27 -7.91 1.08
N SER A 98 13.61 -8.89 0.29
CA SER A 98 13.51 -8.83 -1.17
C SER A 98 13.16 -10.19 -1.76
N PHE A 99 12.51 -10.17 -2.92
CA PHE A 99 12.27 -11.34 -3.75
C PHE A 99 12.96 -11.16 -5.10
N THR A 100 13.64 -12.20 -5.58
CA THR A 100 14.20 -12.20 -6.93
C THR A 100 13.30 -13.00 -7.84
N THR A 101 12.74 -12.36 -8.86
CA THR A 101 11.84 -13.02 -9.83
C THR A 101 12.60 -14.03 -10.69
N ARG A 102 11.87 -14.89 -11.38
CA ARG A 102 12.45 -15.88 -12.32
C ARG A 102 13.32 -15.24 -13.39
N SER A 103 12.96 -14.04 -13.87
CA SER A 103 13.78 -13.29 -14.84
C SER A 103 15.01 -12.60 -14.22
N GLY A 104 15.19 -12.68 -12.90
CA GLY A 104 16.32 -12.09 -12.17
C GLY A 104 16.08 -10.65 -11.70
N ARG A 105 14.86 -10.11 -11.83
CA ARG A 105 14.52 -8.78 -11.33
C ARG A 105 14.32 -8.81 -9.82
N LYS A 106 14.94 -7.88 -9.11
CA LYS A 106 14.75 -7.73 -7.67
C LYS A 106 13.48 -6.94 -7.38
N VAL A 107 12.66 -7.44 -6.45
CA VAL A 107 11.49 -6.75 -5.89
C VAL A 107 11.78 -6.48 -4.42
N ASP A 108 11.72 -5.22 -4.02
CA ASP A 108 11.85 -4.85 -2.61
C ASP A 108 10.54 -5.10 -1.86
N LEU A 109 10.61 -5.74 -0.69
CA LEU A 109 9.47 -6.09 0.13
C LEU A 109 9.51 -5.29 1.43
N ALA A 110 8.37 -4.74 1.85
CA ALA A 110 8.27 -4.07 3.13
C ALA A 110 6.92 -4.36 3.81
N ILE A 111 6.98 -4.73 5.08
CA ILE A 111 5.82 -4.85 5.96
C ILE A 111 5.88 -3.73 6.98
N TRP A 112 4.94 -2.80 6.89
CA TRP A 112 4.86 -1.60 7.69
C TRP A 112 3.93 -1.81 8.87
N VAL A 113 4.46 -1.62 10.06
CA VAL A 113 3.75 -1.79 11.34
C VAL A 113 4.03 -0.60 12.23
N ARG A 114 3.34 -0.50 13.34
CA ARG A 114 3.71 0.45 14.40
C ARG A 114 4.98 0.02 15.08
N ALA A 115 5.74 1.00 15.59
CA ALA A 115 6.93 0.75 16.39
C ALA A 115 6.62 -0.22 17.55
N GLY A 116 7.42 -1.29 17.67
CA GLY A 116 7.23 -2.36 18.65
C GLY A 116 6.56 -3.62 18.13
N ASP A 117 5.93 -3.59 16.95
CA ASP A 117 5.29 -4.76 16.33
C ASP A 117 6.18 -5.46 15.27
N GLU A 118 7.40 -4.98 15.03
CA GLU A 118 8.31 -5.49 13.98
C GLU A 118 8.63 -6.98 14.16
N THR A 119 8.75 -7.43 15.40
CA THR A 119 9.06 -8.83 15.72
C THR A 119 7.94 -9.81 15.32
N ARG A 120 6.74 -9.30 15.06
CA ARG A 120 5.55 -10.08 14.70
C ARG A 120 5.41 -10.32 13.19
N THR A 121 6.20 -9.64 12.37
CA THR A 121 6.07 -9.64 10.89
C THR A 121 6.74 -10.83 10.19
N GLY A 122 7.58 -11.59 10.90
CA GLY A 122 8.41 -12.63 10.28
C GLY A 122 7.62 -13.73 9.54
N HIS A 123 6.45 -14.13 10.06
CA HIS A 123 5.59 -15.10 9.36
C HIS A 123 5.01 -14.48 8.08
N ALA A 124 4.50 -13.27 8.17
CA ALA A 124 3.92 -12.56 7.03
C ALA A 124 4.94 -12.36 5.90
N MET A 125 6.19 -12.01 6.22
CA MET A 125 7.25 -11.86 5.21
C MET A 125 7.56 -13.19 4.51
N ARG A 126 7.70 -14.28 5.25
CA ARG A 126 7.92 -15.61 4.64
C ARG A 126 6.74 -16.04 3.77
N SER A 127 5.51 -15.75 4.21
CA SER A 127 4.29 -16.04 3.44
C SER A 127 4.23 -15.23 2.14
N LEU A 128 4.58 -13.94 2.19
CA LEU A 128 4.64 -13.10 1.00
C LEU A 128 5.64 -13.66 -0.03
N ILE A 129 6.86 -13.97 0.39
CA ILE A 129 7.90 -14.56 -0.48
C ILE A 129 7.43 -15.89 -1.07
N ALA A 130 6.83 -16.75 -0.24
CA ALA A 130 6.30 -18.04 -0.70
C ALA A 130 5.15 -17.87 -1.71
N SER A 131 4.27 -16.88 -1.51
CA SER A 131 3.16 -16.59 -2.43
C SER A 131 3.66 -16.07 -3.78
N MET A 132 4.64 -15.15 -3.77
CA MET A 132 5.24 -14.64 -5.01
C MET A 132 5.90 -15.77 -5.82
N LYS A 133 6.64 -16.66 -5.13
CA LYS A 133 7.24 -17.82 -5.77
C LYS A 133 6.17 -18.78 -6.32
N TRP A 134 5.11 -19.01 -5.58
CA TRP A 134 4.01 -19.88 -5.98
C TRP A 134 3.30 -19.35 -7.25
N ASP A 135 3.06 -18.03 -7.33
CA ASP A 135 2.49 -17.40 -8.52
C ASP A 135 3.34 -17.61 -9.77
N GLU A 136 4.67 -17.52 -9.62
CA GLU A 136 5.59 -17.82 -10.72
C GLU A 136 5.58 -19.30 -11.12
N ASP A 137 5.56 -20.21 -10.14
CA ASP A 137 5.64 -21.65 -10.38
C ASP A 137 4.33 -22.20 -10.98
N VAL A 138 3.17 -21.71 -10.52
CA VAL A 138 1.86 -22.24 -10.90
C VAL A 138 1.25 -21.50 -12.08
N TYR A 139 1.32 -20.16 -12.08
CA TYR A 139 0.70 -19.34 -13.13
C TYR A 139 1.69 -18.78 -14.14
N GLY A 140 3.01 -18.94 -13.90
CA GLY A 140 4.04 -18.33 -14.76
C GLY A 140 4.00 -16.81 -14.74
N ARG A 141 3.50 -16.20 -13.65
CA ARG A 141 3.34 -14.75 -13.51
C ARG A 141 4.36 -14.18 -12.54
N GLU A 142 5.27 -13.37 -13.06
CA GLU A 142 6.15 -12.57 -12.21
C GLU A 142 5.41 -11.32 -11.71
N TYR A 143 5.71 -10.91 -10.50
CA TYR A 143 5.24 -9.63 -9.98
C TYR A 143 5.79 -8.48 -10.83
N ASP A 144 4.98 -7.49 -11.13
CA ASP A 144 5.21 -6.52 -12.20
C ASP A 144 5.56 -5.10 -11.72
N LEU A 145 5.80 -4.91 -10.42
CA LEU A 145 6.34 -3.68 -9.81
C LEU A 145 7.68 -3.96 -9.15
N ASP A 146 8.43 -2.90 -8.78
CA ASP A 146 9.76 -3.04 -8.18
C ASP A 146 9.72 -3.13 -6.67
N LEU A 147 8.55 -2.89 -6.07
CA LEU A 147 8.33 -3.03 -4.64
C LEU A 147 6.94 -3.60 -4.32
N PHE A 148 6.84 -4.26 -3.17
CA PHE A 148 5.58 -4.72 -2.59
C PHE A 148 5.49 -4.27 -1.13
N ASN A 149 4.45 -3.51 -0.81
CA ASN A 149 4.18 -3.05 0.55
C ASN A 149 2.98 -3.79 1.15
N ILE A 150 3.10 -4.13 2.41
CA ILE A 150 1.98 -4.52 3.28
C ILE A 150 1.92 -3.53 4.43
N VAL A 151 0.74 -3.08 4.82
CA VAL A 151 0.53 -2.22 5.98
C VAL A 151 -0.46 -2.86 6.93
N ALA A 152 -0.11 -2.94 8.22
CA ALA A 152 -1.01 -3.40 9.27
C ALA A 152 -1.82 -2.22 9.85
N VAL A 153 -3.14 -2.32 9.81
CA VAL A 153 -4.09 -1.29 10.26
C VAL A 153 -5.03 -1.86 11.32
N SER A 154 -5.23 -1.15 12.43
CA SER A 154 -6.05 -1.62 13.54
C SER A 154 -7.55 -1.38 13.34
N ASP A 155 -7.94 -0.27 12.70
CA ASP A 155 -9.34 0.02 12.39
C ASP A 155 -9.61 -0.32 10.93
N PHE A 156 -10.04 -1.56 10.69
CA PHE A 156 -10.26 -2.09 9.37
C PHE A 156 -11.45 -3.05 9.34
N ASN A 157 -12.37 -2.88 8.39
CA ASN A 157 -13.64 -3.61 8.32
C ASN A 157 -13.51 -5.05 7.78
N ALA A 158 -12.35 -5.44 7.28
CA ALA A 158 -12.09 -6.76 6.70
C ALA A 158 -10.82 -7.37 7.31
N GLY A 159 -10.47 -8.58 6.90
CA GLY A 159 -9.20 -9.23 7.24
C GLY A 159 -8.04 -8.58 6.50
N ALA A 160 -8.20 -8.41 5.20
CA ALA A 160 -7.21 -7.79 4.33
C ALA A 160 -7.87 -7.15 3.10
N MET A 161 -7.10 -6.30 2.42
CA MET A 161 -7.42 -5.74 1.11
C MET A 161 -6.20 -5.80 0.19
N GLU A 162 -6.39 -6.39 -0.98
CA GLU A 162 -5.35 -6.68 -1.97
C GLU A 162 -4.99 -5.49 -2.89
N ASN A 163 -5.04 -4.26 -2.41
CA ASN A 163 -4.68 -3.09 -3.21
C ASN A 163 -3.31 -3.27 -3.87
N LYS A 164 -3.24 -3.03 -5.18
CA LYS A 164 -2.04 -3.32 -5.99
C LYS A 164 -0.79 -2.65 -5.42
N GLY A 165 0.21 -3.46 -5.05
CA GLY A 165 1.49 -3.02 -4.50
C GLY A 165 1.45 -2.45 -3.09
N LEU A 166 0.26 -2.34 -2.49
CA LEU A 166 0.04 -1.82 -1.14
C LEU A 166 -1.13 -2.54 -0.47
N ASN A 167 -0.91 -3.78 -0.06
CA ASN A 167 -1.92 -4.55 0.64
C ASN A 167 -2.11 -4.01 2.07
N VAL A 168 -3.35 -3.98 2.52
CA VAL A 168 -3.70 -3.60 3.89
C VAL A 168 -4.19 -4.81 4.65
N PHE A 169 -3.65 -5.05 5.83
CA PHE A 169 -4.05 -6.15 6.71
C PHE A 169 -4.56 -5.62 8.04
N ASN A 170 -5.60 -6.23 8.55
CA ASN A 170 -6.03 -5.99 9.92
C ASN A 170 -4.97 -6.54 10.89
N THR A 171 -4.60 -5.79 11.93
CA THR A 171 -3.62 -6.21 12.94
C THR A 171 -4.01 -7.44 13.75
N ARG A 172 -5.23 -7.95 13.56
CA ARG A 172 -5.71 -9.19 14.21
C ARG A 172 -5.18 -10.49 13.57
N TYR A 173 -4.53 -10.39 12.41
CA TYR A 173 -3.99 -11.51 11.64
C TYR A 173 -2.48 -11.60 11.72
#